data_aa4c6be68afa61742adf1594cc186e87
#
_entry.id   aa4c6be68afa61742adf1594cc186e87
#
_cell.length_a   1.000
_cell.length_b   1.000
_cell.length_c   1.000
_cell.angle_alpha   90.00
_cell.angle_beta   90.00
_cell.angle_gamma   90.00
#
_symmetry.space_group_name_H-M   'P 1'
#
loop_
_entity.id
_entity.type
_entity.pdbx_description
1 polymer ?
#
loop_
_entity_poly.entity_id
_entity_poly.type
_entity_poly.pdbx_seq_one_letter_code
_entity_poly.pdbx_strand_id
1 'polypeptide(L)'
;MRGIIGKVLGQCKDFKSVNSVLASAHVYESKGMRVMGIASSMGGVWEFSGFVAFYDPIKSTAKESLDLAREKGIEVKILTGDSEEVAKSVIEELKIPHHPENIFSLDKVKVVDITDLQLLKALVFAKCTPENKLELMDRYIKLGPVAFLGDGINDALALKRADVGIAVDNATDIAKESADIILLEKNLTPVLKSVDMGRKALRNILTYIMYTLAGNAGTFFSLIIASFFYPVLPMLPIQILLNNLLTDLPLMLIITDNPDKYALSHVPHFEPKKIMKRILAFGLVSSFFDLMYFQFYKNAGVAEFQTGWFLFSVLAELALILSIRSSRPLWKSPPVSVPLTLGVSFAAILPLIFIFQTKIAEVFKFTALPFKTLFVLGVMIVFYVLMNEILKFFMHKKNLYNKPVVVNIK
;
A
#
# COMPACT_ATOMS: atom_id res chain seq x y z
N MET A 1 10.53 -17.55 -45.13
CA MET A 1 10.23 -16.32 -44.35
C MET A 1 8.91 -16.51 -43.62
N ARG A 2 8.81 -15.97 -42.39
CA ARG A 2 7.58 -15.95 -41.60
C ARG A 2 7.41 -14.57 -40.93
N GLY A 3 6.19 -14.11 -40.77
CA GLY A 3 5.92 -12.82 -40.15
C GLY A 3 4.48 -12.32 -40.30
N ILE A 4 4.23 -11.05 -40.00
CA ILE A 4 2.93 -10.43 -40.21
C ILE A 4 2.50 -10.61 -41.66
N ILE A 5 1.29 -11.12 -41.90
CA ILE A 5 0.83 -11.56 -43.19
C ILE A 5 0.96 -10.49 -44.27
N GLY A 6 0.61 -9.23 -44.01
CA GLY A 6 0.75 -8.14 -44.96
C GLY A 6 2.20 -7.83 -45.34
N LYS A 7 3.16 -7.95 -44.39
CA LYS A 7 4.60 -7.79 -44.67
C LYS A 7 5.15 -8.93 -45.51
N VAL A 8 4.68 -10.17 -45.24
CA VAL A 8 5.09 -11.35 -46.00
C VAL A 8 4.57 -11.28 -47.41
N LEU A 9 3.30 -10.93 -47.62
CA LEU A 9 2.68 -10.80 -48.93
C LEU A 9 3.35 -9.69 -49.75
N GLY A 10 3.74 -8.55 -49.14
CA GLY A 10 4.42 -7.43 -49.82
C GLY A 10 5.81 -7.79 -50.35
N GLN A 11 6.43 -8.90 -49.89
CA GLN A 11 7.71 -9.37 -50.41
C GLN A 11 7.60 -10.46 -51.44
N CYS A 12 6.39 -11.04 -51.64
CA CYS A 12 6.14 -12.07 -52.64
C CYS A 12 5.84 -11.42 -54.01
N LYS A 13 6.58 -11.81 -55.06
CA LYS A 13 6.33 -11.32 -56.40
C LYS A 13 5.05 -11.95 -56.98
N ASP A 14 4.26 -11.12 -57.70
CA ASP A 14 3.11 -11.51 -58.54
C ASP A 14 1.98 -12.31 -57.87
N PHE A 15 1.75 -12.09 -56.54
CA PHE A 15 0.65 -12.78 -55.88
C PHE A 15 -0.71 -12.08 -56.17
N LYS A 16 -1.49 -12.62 -57.13
CA LYS A 16 -2.76 -12.04 -57.60
C LYS A 16 -3.91 -12.07 -56.59
N SER A 17 -3.81 -12.87 -55.50
CA SER A 17 -4.91 -13.07 -54.55
C SER A 17 -4.68 -12.44 -53.18
N VAL A 18 -3.93 -11.31 -53.09
CA VAL A 18 -3.61 -10.66 -51.84
C VAL A 18 -4.87 -10.35 -51.01
N ASN A 19 -5.90 -9.76 -51.63
CA ASN A 19 -7.12 -9.36 -50.93
C ASN A 19 -7.92 -10.54 -50.41
N SER A 20 -7.94 -11.70 -51.11
CA SER A 20 -8.67 -12.87 -50.67
C SER A 20 -7.95 -13.55 -49.48
N VAL A 21 -6.62 -13.56 -49.48
CA VAL A 21 -5.82 -14.08 -48.37
C VAL A 21 -5.95 -13.21 -47.13
N LEU A 22 -5.90 -11.87 -47.30
CA LEU A 22 -6.12 -10.94 -46.20
C LEU A 22 -7.53 -11.05 -45.63
N ALA A 23 -8.56 -11.19 -46.47
CA ALA A 23 -9.93 -11.41 -46.02
C ALA A 23 -10.07 -12.73 -45.24
N SER A 24 -9.42 -13.80 -45.72
CA SER A 24 -9.41 -15.09 -45.01
C SER A 24 -8.67 -14.98 -43.68
N ALA A 25 -7.52 -14.32 -43.63
CA ALA A 25 -6.79 -14.08 -42.41
C ALA A 25 -7.62 -13.28 -41.37
N HIS A 26 -8.32 -12.28 -41.85
CA HIS A 26 -9.18 -11.43 -41.01
C HIS A 26 -10.34 -12.23 -40.35
N VAL A 27 -10.88 -13.25 -41.03
CA VAL A 27 -11.87 -14.16 -40.41
C VAL A 27 -11.30 -14.91 -39.21
N TYR A 28 -10.03 -15.29 -39.22
CA TYR A 28 -9.38 -15.97 -38.09
C TYR A 28 -9.01 -14.95 -37.00
N GLU A 29 -8.52 -13.76 -37.37
CA GLU A 29 -8.21 -12.71 -36.43
C GLU A 29 -9.46 -12.22 -35.67
N SER A 30 -10.61 -12.12 -36.36
CA SER A 30 -11.90 -11.78 -35.72
C SER A 30 -12.41 -12.83 -34.75
N LYS A 31 -11.88 -14.07 -34.82
CA LYS A 31 -12.12 -15.16 -33.86
C LYS A 31 -11.05 -15.19 -32.73
N GLY A 32 -10.25 -14.15 -32.59
CA GLY A 32 -9.21 -14.05 -31.57
C GLY A 32 -7.94 -14.85 -31.86
N MET A 33 -7.75 -15.31 -33.11
CA MET A 33 -6.56 -16.07 -33.49
C MET A 33 -5.47 -15.13 -34.02
N ARG A 34 -4.24 -15.40 -33.64
CA ARG A 34 -3.07 -14.73 -34.20
C ARG A 34 -2.66 -15.35 -35.50
N VAL A 35 -2.62 -14.57 -36.58
CA VAL A 35 -2.31 -15.06 -37.92
C VAL A 35 -0.88 -14.69 -38.33
N MET A 36 -0.13 -15.68 -38.79
CA MET A 36 1.25 -15.52 -39.28
C MET A 36 1.38 -16.04 -40.71
N GLY A 37 1.82 -15.18 -41.63
CA GLY A 37 2.12 -15.53 -43.01
C GLY A 37 3.43 -16.28 -43.15
N ILE A 38 3.48 -17.20 -44.09
CA ILE A 38 4.64 -18.03 -44.42
C ILE A 38 4.90 -17.92 -45.93
N ALA A 39 6.18 -17.65 -46.29
CA ALA A 39 6.65 -17.68 -47.65
C ALA A 39 7.93 -18.52 -47.77
N SER A 40 8.05 -19.28 -48.83
CA SER A 40 9.23 -20.03 -49.23
C SER A 40 9.99 -19.30 -50.35
N SER A 41 11.29 -19.52 -50.47
CA SER A 41 12.09 -18.94 -51.54
C SER A 41 12.76 -20.07 -52.32
N MET A 42 12.55 -20.11 -53.64
CA MET A 42 13.31 -20.90 -54.58
C MET A 42 13.99 -19.93 -55.58
N GLY A 43 15.32 -20.04 -55.70
CA GLY A 43 16.06 -19.19 -56.65
C GLY A 43 16.03 -17.68 -56.37
N GLY A 44 15.85 -17.27 -55.10
CA GLY A 44 15.84 -15.86 -54.71
C GLY A 44 14.48 -15.15 -54.86
N VAL A 45 13.45 -15.81 -55.35
CA VAL A 45 12.08 -15.28 -55.46
C VAL A 45 11.25 -15.83 -54.30
N TRP A 46 10.54 -14.93 -53.59
CA TRP A 46 9.64 -15.34 -52.50
C TRP A 46 8.25 -15.64 -53.02
N GLU A 47 7.76 -16.84 -52.70
CA GLU A 47 6.40 -17.30 -53.01
C GLU A 47 5.60 -17.50 -51.74
N PHE A 48 4.37 -16.97 -51.69
CA PHE A 48 3.48 -17.14 -50.55
C PHE A 48 3.03 -18.61 -50.44
N SER A 49 3.37 -19.26 -49.34
CA SER A 49 3.05 -20.66 -49.08
C SER A 49 1.74 -20.84 -48.33
N GLY A 50 1.28 -19.83 -47.59
CA GLY A 50 0.07 -19.90 -46.79
C GLY A 50 0.21 -19.10 -45.51
N PHE A 51 -0.75 -19.28 -44.62
CA PHE A 51 -0.69 -18.73 -43.27
C PHE A 51 -1.07 -19.78 -42.22
N VAL A 52 -0.61 -19.58 -41.00
CA VAL A 52 -0.98 -20.37 -39.82
C VAL A 52 -1.70 -19.48 -38.83
N ALA A 53 -2.84 -19.95 -38.34
CA ALA A 53 -3.58 -19.29 -37.29
C ALA A 53 -3.31 -20.00 -35.94
N PHE A 54 -2.88 -19.26 -34.96
CA PHE A 54 -2.62 -19.73 -33.60
C PHE A 54 -3.73 -19.24 -32.67
N TYR A 55 -4.28 -20.16 -31.91
CA TYR A 55 -5.20 -19.85 -30.84
C TYR A 55 -4.46 -19.99 -29.50
N ASP A 56 -4.42 -18.91 -28.74
CA ASP A 56 -3.88 -18.88 -27.36
C ASP A 56 -5.07 -18.76 -26.40
N PRO A 57 -5.50 -19.84 -25.77
CA PRO A 57 -6.70 -19.82 -24.93
C PRO A 57 -6.47 -18.98 -23.69
N ILE A 58 -7.46 -18.16 -23.33
CA ILE A 58 -7.45 -17.39 -22.11
C ILE A 58 -7.44 -18.34 -20.91
N LYS A 59 -6.57 -18.05 -19.94
CA LYS A 59 -6.49 -18.86 -18.72
C LYS A 59 -7.82 -18.79 -17.96
N SER A 60 -8.31 -19.92 -17.47
CA SER A 60 -9.56 -20.01 -16.72
C SER A 60 -9.60 -19.10 -15.47
N THR A 61 -8.43 -18.82 -14.87
CA THR A 61 -8.29 -17.93 -13.71
C THR A 61 -8.24 -16.45 -14.06
N ALA A 62 -8.15 -16.08 -15.35
CA ALA A 62 -7.96 -14.69 -15.75
C ALA A 62 -9.14 -13.81 -15.34
N LYS A 63 -10.37 -14.27 -15.61
CA LYS A 63 -11.59 -13.53 -15.26
C LYS A 63 -11.69 -13.30 -13.76
N GLU A 64 -11.51 -14.34 -12.95
CA GLU A 64 -11.56 -14.26 -11.49
C GLU A 64 -10.50 -13.27 -10.94
N SER A 65 -9.29 -13.33 -11.51
CA SER A 65 -8.20 -12.38 -11.14
C SER A 65 -8.55 -10.94 -11.48
N LEU A 66 -9.17 -10.68 -12.64
CA LEU A 66 -9.59 -9.34 -13.03
C LEU A 66 -10.73 -8.79 -12.16
N ASP A 67 -11.71 -9.65 -11.83
CA ASP A 67 -12.79 -9.28 -10.94
C ASP A 67 -12.26 -8.96 -9.53
N LEU A 68 -11.32 -9.77 -9.02
CA LEU A 68 -10.65 -9.53 -7.73
C LEU A 68 -9.82 -8.24 -7.76
N ALA A 69 -9.11 -7.94 -8.86
CA ALA A 69 -8.39 -6.68 -9.01
C ALA A 69 -9.33 -5.48 -8.93
N ARG A 70 -10.48 -5.56 -9.60
CA ARG A 70 -11.51 -4.50 -9.56
C ARG A 70 -12.09 -4.31 -8.17
N GLU A 71 -12.40 -5.39 -7.43
CA GLU A 71 -12.85 -5.32 -6.03
C GLU A 71 -11.84 -4.60 -5.13
N LYS A 72 -10.55 -4.75 -5.44
CA LYS A 72 -9.45 -4.08 -4.73
C LYS A 72 -9.18 -2.65 -5.20
N GLY A 73 -9.97 -2.15 -6.17
CA GLY A 73 -9.76 -0.82 -6.76
C GLY A 73 -8.46 -0.72 -7.57
N ILE A 74 -8.02 -1.84 -8.19
CA ILE A 74 -6.87 -1.88 -9.08
C ILE A 74 -7.41 -1.86 -10.51
N GLU A 75 -7.01 -0.85 -11.26
CA GLU A 75 -7.33 -0.76 -12.69
C GLU A 75 -6.34 -1.58 -13.50
N VAL A 76 -6.85 -2.51 -14.30
CA VAL A 76 -6.03 -3.34 -15.18
C VAL A 76 -6.10 -2.77 -16.59
N LYS A 77 -4.91 -2.55 -17.19
CA LYS A 77 -4.73 -2.10 -18.58
C LYS A 77 -4.01 -3.19 -19.35
N ILE A 78 -4.42 -3.44 -20.59
CA ILE A 78 -3.84 -4.47 -21.45
C ILE A 78 -3.00 -3.80 -22.54
N LEU A 79 -1.71 -4.10 -22.60
CA LEU A 79 -0.77 -3.61 -23.60
C LEU A 79 -0.31 -4.79 -24.45
N THR A 80 -0.76 -4.88 -25.68
CA THR A 80 -0.45 -6.01 -26.58
C THR A 80 0.13 -5.56 -27.90
N GLY A 81 1.04 -6.36 -28.46
CA GLY A 81 1.53 -6.22 -29.82
C GLY A 81 0.54 -6.75 -30.88
N ASP A 82 -0.53 -7.42 -30.47
CA ASP A 82 -1.53 -8.00 -31.35
C ASP A 82 -2.44 -6.92 -31.97
N SER A 83 -3.27 -7.32 -32.94
CA SER A 83 -4.20 -6.41 -33.60
C SER A 83 -5.36 -6.02 -32.69
N GLU A 84 -6.03 -4.93 -33.06
CA GLU A 84 -7.21 -4.42 -32.35
C GLU A 84 -8.33 -5.48 -32.29
N GLU A 85 -8.50 -6.26 -33.37
CA GLU A 85 -9.50 -7.32 -33.50
C GLU A 85 -9.25 -8.44 -32.49
N VAL A 86 -8.00 -8.91 -32.41
CA VAL A 86 -7.60 -9.95 -31.45
C VAL A 86 -7.79 -9.44 -30.01
N ALA A 87 -7.39 -8.21 -29.74
CA ALA A 87 -7.56 -7.61 -28.42
C ALA A 87 -9.05 -7.46 -28.02
N LYS A 88 -9.92 -7.09 -28.95
CA LYS A 88 -11.38 -7.03 -28.73
C LYS A 88 -11.97 -8.43 -28.42
N SER A 89 -11.58 -9.45 -29.19
CA SER A 89 -12.03 -10.82 -28.95
C SER A 89 -11.67 -11.30 -27.52
N VAL A 90 -10.47 -10.99 -27.05
CA VAL A 90 -10.03 -11.32 -25.69
C VAL A 90 -10.90 -10.63 -24.63
N ILE A 91 -11.23 -9.34 -24.81
CA ILE A 91 -12.07 -8.60 -23.87
C ILE A 91 -13.50 -9.15 -23.83
N GLU A 92 -14.05 -9.48 -24.99
CA GLU A 92 -15.39 -10.07 -25.14
C GLU A 92 -15.46 -11.46 -24.48
N GLU A 93 -14.45 -12.31 -24.68
CA GLU A 93 -14.35 -13.62 -24.04
C GLU A 93 -14.26 -13.52 -22.51
N LEU A 94 -13.50 -12.54 -22.01
CA LEU A 94 -13.41 -12.22 -20.58
C LEU A 94 -14.66 -11.55 -20.01
N LYS A 95 -15.61 -11.15 -20.88
CA LYS A 95 -16.83 -10.41 -20.51
C LYS A 95 -16.53 -9.12 -19.72
N ILE A 96 -15.49 -8.40 -20.14
CA ILE A 96 -15.12 -7.12 -19.53
C ILE A 96 -16.01 -6.02 -20.16
N PRO A 97 -16.79 -5.28 -19.37
CA PRO A 97 -17.55 -4.14 -19.89
C PRO A 97 -16.59 -3.10 -20.49
N HIS A 98 -16.80 -2.76 -21.77
CA HIS A 98 -15.96 -1.81 -22.47
C HIS A 98 -16.78 -0.95 -23.45
N HIS A 99 -16.25 0.23 -23.77
CA HIS A 99 -16.71 1.06 -24.87
C HIS A 99 -15.63 1.07 -25.95
N PRO A 100 -16.00 1.18 -27.23
CA PRO A 100 -15.02 1.21 -28.34
C PRO A 100 -13.93 2.30 -28.15
N GLU A 101 -14.28 3.43 -27.56
CA GLU A 101 -13.38 4.55 -27.25
C GLU A 101 -12.32 4.24 -26.17
N ASN A 102 -12.42 3.10 -25.49
CA ASN A 102 -11.45 2.66 -24.47
C ASN A 102 -10.37 1.73 -25.06
N ILE A 103 -10.39 1.49 -26.37
CA ILE A 103 -9.44 0.65 -27.08
C ILE A 103 -8.66 1.54 -28.05
N PHE A 104 -7.35 1.60 -27.88
CA PHE A 104 -6.45 2.41 -28.71
C PHE A 104 -5.55 1.49 -29.53
N SER A 105 -5.50 1.73 -30.87
CA SER A 105 -4.57 1.05 -31.78
C SER A 105 -3.41 2.00 -32.07
N LEU A 106 -2.21 1.67 -31.60
CA LEU A 106 -1.04 2.56 -31.62
C LEU A 106 -0.36 2.66 -33.00
N ASP A 107 -0.87 1.96 -34.00
CA ASP A 107 -0.56 2.23 -35.41
C ASP A 107 -1.38 3.39 -35.99
N LYS A 108 -2.51 3.76 -35.36
CA LYS A 108 -3.41 4.84 -35.78
C LYS A 108 -3.25 6.10 -34.94
N VAL A 109 -2.88 5.99 -33.67
CA VAL A 109 -2.78 7.10 -32.71
C VAL A 109 -1.44 7.02 -31.97
N LYS A 110 -0.74 8.15 -31.85
CA LYS A 110 0.51 8.21 -31.06
C LYS A 110 0.20 8.34 -29.57
N VAL A 111 1.04 7.77 -28.73
CA VAL A 111 0.87 7.84 -27.26
C VAL A 111 0.80 9.29 -26.75
N VAL A 112 1.59 10.21 -27.34
CA VAL A 112 1.61 11.64 -26.95
C VAL A 112 0.29 12.37 -27.21
N ASP A 113 -0.50 11.92 -28.18
CA ASP A 113 -1.77 12.54 -28.58
C ASP A 113 -2.94 12.10 -27.67
N ILE A 114 -2.74 11.06 -26.83
CA ILE A 114 -3.75 10.54 -25.92
C ILE A 114 -3.73 11.41 -24.67
N THR A 115 -4.85 12.00 -24.29
CA THR A 115 -4.97 12.80 -23.07
C THR A 115 -4.90 11.94 -21.81
N ASP A 116 -4.56 12.53 -20.67
CA ASP A 116 -4.51 11.79 -19.40
C ASP A 116 -5.87 11.20 -18.99
N LEU A 117 -6.96 11.90 -19.32
CA LEU A 117 -8.32 11.38 -19.11
C LEU A 117 -8.61 10.14 -19.98
N GLN A 118 -8.15 10.14 -21.22
CA GLN A 118 -8.27 8.98 -22.11
C GLN A 118 -7.39 7.83 -21.62
N LEU A 119 -6.16 8.09 -21.14
CA LEU A 119 -5.29 7.07 -20.52
C LEU A 119 -5.97 6.42 -19.31
N LEU A 120 -6.58 7.20 -18.43
CA LEU A 120 -7.31 6.66 -17.28
C LEU A 120 -8.49 5.77 -17.71
N LYS A 121 -9.22 6.16 -18.77
CA LYS A 121 -10.35 5.39 -19.30
C LYS A 121 -9.94 4.23 -20.21
N ALA A 122 -8.73 4.26 -20.76
CA ALA A 122 -8.24 3.21 -21.64
C ALA A 122 -8.27 1.83 -20.97
N LEU A 123 -8.69 0.83 -21.69
CA LEU A 123 -8.66 -0.58 -21.27
C LEU A 123 -7.56 -1.33 -21.99
N VAL A 124 -7.40 -1.06 -23.30
CA VAL A 124 -6.46 -1.78 -24.16
C VAL A 124 -5.70 -0.83 -25.06
N PHE A 125 -4.41 -1.13 -25.20
CA PHE A 125 -3.54 -0.58 -26.23
C PHE A 125 -3.06 -1.75 -27.12
N ALA A 126 -3.54 -1.77 -28.36
CA ALA A 126 -3.18 -2.75 -29.38
C ALA A 126 -2.02 -2.24 -30.25
N LYS A 127 -1.31 -3.13 -30.94
CA LYS A 127 -0.16 -2.81 -31.81
C LYS A 127 0.97 -2.08 -31.07
N CYS A 128 1.13 -2.34 -29.77
CA CYS A 128 2.20 -1.73 -28.98
C CYS A 128 3.58 -2.22 -29.44
N THR A 129 4.48 -1.28 -29.71
CA THR A 129 5.92 -1.55 -29.82
C THR A 129 6.56 -1.49 -28.41
N PRO A 130 7.80 -1.99 -28.23
CA PRO A 130 8.52 -1.84 -26.97
C PRO A 130 8.65 -0.37 -26.53
N GLU A 131 8.86 0.56 -27.47
CA GLU A 131 8.94 2.00 -27.24
C GLU A 131 7.61 2.56 -26.77
N ASN A 132 6.50 2.14 -27.37
CA ASN A 132 5.16 2.55 -26.92
C ASN A 132 4.87 2.06 -25.49
N LYS A 133 5.27 0.85 -25.15
CA LYS A 133 5.11 0.33 -23.77
C LYS A 133 5.88 1.18 -22.76
N LEU A 134 7.13 1.56 -23.09
CA LEU A 134 7.94 2.42 -22.23
C LEU A 134 7.30 3.80 -22.06
N GLU A 135 6.86 4.43 -23.17
CA GLU A 135 6.22 5.75 -23.15
C GLU A 135 4.91 5.74 -22.35
N LEU A 136 4.10 4.68 -22.49
CA LEU A 136 2.91 4.50 -21.66
C LEU A 136 3.26 4.38 -20.18
N MET A 137 4.32 3.62 -19.82
CA MET A 137 4.79 3.53 -18.43
C MET A 137 5.19 4.89 -17.87
N ASP A 138 5.97 5.68 -18.62
CA ASP A 138 6.37 7.03 -18.21
C ASP A 138 5.18 7.96 -17.96
N ARG A 139 4.08 7.78 -18.66
CA ARG A 139 2.85 8.54 -18.45
C ARG A 139 2.04 8.01 -17.26
N TYR A 140 1.86 6.70 -17.17
CA TYR A 140 1.07 6.10 -16.08
C TYR A 140 1.69 6.32 -14.69
N ILE A 141 3.03 6.26 -14.56
CA ILE A 141 3.74 6.53 -13.31
C ILE A 141 3.46 7.96 -12.79
N LYS A 142 3.26 8.94 -13.69
CA LYS A 142 2.88 10.31 -13.31
C LYS A 142 1.44 10.39 -12.77
N LEU A 143 0.58 9.46 -13.16
CA LEU A 143 -0.83 9.40 -12.73
C LEU A 143 -1.01 8.62 -11.43
N GLY A 144 -0.12 7.68 -11.12
CA GLY A 144 -0.16 6.90 -9.90
C GLY A 144 0.79 5.71 -9.91
N PRO A 145 0.86 4.92 -8.83
CA PRO A 145 1.71 3.73 -8.77
C PRO A 145 1.31 2.68 -9.79
N VAL A 146 2.29 2.14 -10.51
CA VAL A 146 2.10 1.20 -11.62
C VAL A 146 2.88 -0.08 -11.40
N ALA A 147 2.19 -1.24 -11.49
CA ALA A 147 2.83 -2.52 -11.67
C ALA A 147 2.71 -2.95 -13.15
N PHE A 148 3.78 -3.47 -13.73
CA PHE A 148 3.80 -3.99 -15.08
C PHE A 148 4.13 -5.48 -15.08
N LEU A 149 3.27 -6.27 -15.73
CA LEU A 149 3.47 -7.72 -15.93
C LEU A 149 3.89 -7.97 -17.36
N GLY A 150 5.03 -8.63 -17.55
CA GLY A 150 5.56 -9.01 -18.87
C GLY A 150 6.31 -10.33 -18.85
N ASP A 151 6.49 -10.95 -20.02
CA ASP A 151 7.16 -12.24 -20.20
C ASP A 151 8.24 -12.24 -21.30
N GLY A 152 8.21 -11.25 -22.17
CA GLY A 152 9.06 -11.18 -23.34
C GLY A 152 10.25 -10.21 -23.22
N ILE A 153 11.23 -10.37 -24.13
CA ILE A 153 12.36 -9.43 -24.27
C ILE A 153 11.85 -8.00 -24.54
N ASN A 154 10.74 -7.87 -25.27
CA ASN A 154 10.12 -6.60 -25.63
C ASN A 154 9.51 -5.86 -24.43
N ASP A 155 9.38 -6.54 -23.29
CA ASP A 155 8.80 -5.99 -22.05
C ASP A 155 9.87 -5.51 -21.07
N ALA A 156 11.14 -5.87 -21.29
CA ALA A 156 12.24 -5.62 -20.34
C ALA A 156 12.36 -4.14 -19.93
N LEU A 157 12.26 -3.21 -20.89
CA LEU A 157 12.33 -1.78 -20.61
C LEU A 157 11.13 -1.29 -19.77
N ALA A 158 9.92 -1.78 -20.09
CA ALA A 158 8.71 -1.42 -19.36
C ALA A 158 8.71 -2.06 -17.95
N LEU A 159 9.19 -3.30 -17.81
CA LEU A 159 9.39 -3.98 -16.52
C LEU A 159 10.31 -3.17 -15.60
N LYS A 160 11.47 -2.76 -16.12
CA LYS A 160 12.44 -1.98 -15.35
C LYS A 160 11.95 -0.55 -15.05
N ARG A 161 11.06 -0.01 -15.85
CA ARG A 161 10.56 1.36 -15.72
C ARG A 161 9.39 1.48 -14.75
N ALA A 162 8.57 0.44 -14.63
CA ALA A 162 7.43 0.40 -13.72
C ALA A 162 7.86 0.58 -12.25
N ASP A 163 6.95 1.03 -11.37
CA ASP A 163 7.21 1.06 -9.94
C ASP A 163 7.39 -0.36 -9.36
N VAL A 164 6.73 -1.35 -9.98
CA VAL A 164 6.93 -2.77 -9.69
C VAL A 164 6.88 -3.56 -10.99
N GLY A 165 8.02 -4.08 -11.43
CA GLY A 165 8.13 -5.01 -12.56
C GLY A 165 7.85 -6.45 -12.12
N ILE A 166 6.97 -7.15 -12.84
CA ILE A 166 6.57 -8.52 -12.51
C ILE A 166 6.81 -9.41 -13.74
N ALA A 167 7.62 -10.44 -13.61
CA ALA A 167 7.80 -11.47 -14.64
C ALA A 167 7.16 -12.79 -14.22
N VAL A 168 6.77 -13.60 -15.20
CA VAL A 168 6.30 -14.97 -14.96
C VAL A 168 7.48 -15.95 -15.00
N ASP A 169 7.33 -17.11 -14.36
CA ASP A 169 8.41 -18.11 -14.27
C ASP A 169 8.94 -18.59 -15.65
N ASN A 170 8.08 -18.66 -16.65
CA ASN A 170 8.46 -19.01 -18.02
C ASN A 170 8.85 -17.81 -18.90
N ALA A 171 9.02 -16.63 -18.31
CA ALA A 171 9.53 -15.44 -19.02
C ALA A 171 10.99 -15.64 -19.48
N THR A 172 11.40 -14.82 -20.45
CA THR A 172 12.79 -14.79 -20.90
C THR A 172 13.73 -14.34 -19.78
N ASP A 173 15.00 -14.76 -19.80
CA ASP A 173 15.95 -14.38 -18.77
C ASP A 173 16.11 -12.87 -18.63
N ILE A 174 16.10 -12.14 -19.76
CA ILE A 174 16.15 -10.68 -19.78
C ILE A 174 14.93 -10.06 -19.07
N ALA A 175 13.73 -10.62 -19.27
CA ALA A 175 12.53 -10.14 -18.59
C ALA A 175 12.60 -10.42 -17.09
N LYS A 176 13.08 -11.61 -16.69
CA LYS A 176 13.28 -11.96 -15.27
C LYS A 176 14.32 -11.07 -14.58
N GLU A 177 15.44 -10.77 -15.23
CA GLU A 177 16.47 -9.86 -14.71
C GLU A 177 15.99 -8.40 -14.60
N SER A 178 15.01 -8.02 -15.43
CA SER A 178 14.42 -6.69 -15.43
C SER A 178 13.27 -6.51 -14.43
N ALA A 179 12.78 -7.60 -13.84
CA ALA A 179 11.63 -7.59 -12.95
C ALA A 179 12.04 -7.57 -11.47
N ASP A 180 11.21 -6.94 -10.63
CA ASP A 180 11.37 -6.93 -9.16
C ASP A 180 10.81 -8.23 -8.54
N ILE A 181 9.80 -8.83 -9.19
CA ILE A 181 9.08 -10.00 -8.70
C ILE A 181 8.98 -11.05 -9.81
N ILE A 182 9.22 -12.31 -9.48
CA ILE A 182 8.99 -13.45 -10.38
C ILE A 182 7.82 -14.27 -9.83
N LEU A 183 6.76 -14.40 -10.64
CA LEU A 183 5.60 -15.24 -10.32
C LEU A 183 5.86 -16.69 -10.67
N LEU A 184 5.95 -17.54 -9.68
CA LEU A 184 6.13 -18.99 -9.86
C LEU A 184 4.84 -19.67 -10.34
N GLU A 185 3.69 -19.09 -10.04
CA GLU A 185 2.39 -19.58 -10.47
C GLU A 185 1.87 -18.79 -11.68
N LYS A 186 1.17 -19.49 -12.60
CA LYS A 186 0.61 -18.87 -13.81
C LYS A 186 -0.74 -18.17 -13.55
N ASN A 187 -0.91 -17.52 -12.40
CA ASN A 187 -2.11 -16.73 -12.06
C ASN A 187 -1.72 -15.44 -11.34
N LEU A 188 -2.62 -14.45 -11.32
CA LEU A 188 -2.39 -13.14 -10.69
C LEU A 188 -2.80 -13.07 -9.21
N THR A 189 -3.41 -14.13 -8.68
CA THR A 189 -3.88 -14.15 -7.28
C THR A 189 -2.79 -13.84 -6.26
N PRO A 190 -1.53 -14.35 -6.38
CA PRO A 190 -0.45 -13.99 -5.48
C PRO A 190 -0.14 -12.49 -5.48
N VAL A 191 -0.14 -11.85 -6.67
CA VAL A 191 0.08 -10.39 -6.79
C VAL A 191 -1.01 -9.63 -6.05
N LEU A 192 -2.27 -10.00 -6.26
CA LEU A 192 -3.40 -9.34 -5.63
C LEU A 192 -3.43 -9.53 -4.10
N LYS A 193 -2.98 -10.68 -3.60
CA LYS A 193 -2.77 -10.92 -2.17
C LYS A 193 -1.62 -10.06 -1.62
N SER A 194 -0.53 -9.92 -2.38
CA SER A 194 0.61 -9.06 -1.99
C SER A 194 0.21 -7.60 -1.86
N VAL A 195 -0.72 -7.10 -2.70
CA VAL A 195 -1.28 -5.75 -2.56
C VAL A 195 -1.97 -5.55 -1.21
N ASP A 196 -2.77 -6.53 -0.75
CA ASP A 196 -3.41 -6.43 0.58
C ASP A 196 -2.37 -6.41 1.70
N MET A 197 -1.34 -7.25 1.59
CA MET A 197 -0.25 -7.29 2.57
C MET A 197 0.52 -5.96 2.58
N GLY A 198 0.82 -5.39 1.40
CA GLY A 198 1.47 -4.08 1.28
C GLY A 198 0.63 -2.94 1.87
N ARG A 199 -0.67 -2.92 1.60
CA ARG A 199 -1.61 -1.94 2.19
C ARG A 199 -1.67 -2.07 3.72
N LYS A 200 -1.71 -3.31 4.23
CA LYS A 200 -1.65 -3.58 5.67
C LYS A 200 -0.34 -3.08 6.28
N ALA A 201 0.80 -3.43 5.68
CA ALA A 201 2.11 -3.00 6.14
C ALA A 201 2.24 -1.47 6.15
N LEU A 202 1.88 -0.80 5.05
CA LEU A 202 1.92 0.67 4.97
C LEU A 202 1.02 1.31 6.04
N ARG A 203 -0.17 0.78 6.27
CA ARG A 203 -1.08 1.27 7.31
C ARG A 203 -0.47 1.16 8.70
N ASN A 204 0.11 0.01 9.01
CA ASN A 204 0.75 -0.23 10.30
C ASN A 204 1.98 0.67 10.49
N ILE A 205 2.79 0.88 9.44
CA ILE A 205 3.93 1.82 9.46
C ILE A 205 3.46 3.25 9.73
N LEU A 206 2.40 3.72 9.04
CA LEU A 206 1.85 5.05 9.28
C LEU A 206 1.30 5.20 10.71
N THR A 207 0.71 4.15 11.25
CA THR A 207 0.25 4.14 12.64
C THR A 207 1.43 4.18 13.61
N TYR A 208 2.49 3.42 13.35
CA TYR A 208 3.74 3.46 14.11
C TYR A 208 4.34 4.87 14.17
N ILE A 209 4.54 5.50 13.01
CA ILE A 209 5.08 6.85 12.89
C ILE A 209 4.21 7.85 13.67
N MET A 210 2.90 7.78 13.50
CA MET A 210 1.98 8.70 14.16
C MET A 210 2.01 8.54 15.69
N TYR A 211 2.05 7.32 16.17
CA TYR A 211 2.14 7.03 17.61
C TYR A 211 3.46 7.56 18.20
N THR A 212 4.60 7.16 17.62
CA THR A 212 5.92 7.57 18.12
C THR A 212 6.05 9.08 18.17
N LEU A 213 5.64 9.79 17.12
CA LEU A 213 5.71 11.24 17.08
C LEU A 213 4.72 11.91 18.04
N ALA A 214 3.53 11.33 18.25
CA ALA A 214 2.55 11.89 19.17
C ALA A 214 2.97 11.72 20.63
N GLY A 215 3.47 10.55 21.01
CA GLY A 215 4.01 10.27 22.35
C GLY A 215 5.20 11.18 22.67
N ASN A 216 6.20 11.20 21.80
CA ASN A 216 7.38 12.05 21.97
C ASN A 216 7.02 13.56 22.03
N ALA A 217 6.08 14.03 21.21
CA ALA A 217 5.63 15.43 21.26
C ALA A 217 4.97 15.74 22.60
N GLY A 218 4.14 14.84 23.13
CA GLY A 218 3.52 14.99 24.45
C GLY A 218 4.56 15.13 25.56
N THR A 219 5.45 14.16 25.68
CA THR A 219 6.52 14.16 26.68
C THR A 219 7.44 15.38 26.54
N PHE A 220 7.79 15.78 25.31
CA PHE A 220 8.63 16.93 25.05
C PHE A 220 7.96 18.25 25.51
N PHE A 221 6.70 18.48 25.17
CA PHE A 221 5.95 19.64 25.62
C PHE A 221 5.82 19.68 27.16
N SER A 222 5.58 18.52 27.78
CA SER A 222 5.48 18.41 29.24
C SER A 222 6.79 18.75 29.93
N LEU A 223 7.92 18.27 29.41
CA LEU A 223 9.26 18.54 29.93
C LEU A 223 9.63 20.05 29.80
N ILE A 224 9.35 20.65 28.63
CA ILE A 224 9.58 22.11 28.44
C ILE A 224 8.78 22.91 29.46
N ILE A 225 7.49 22.66 29.57
CA ILE A 225 6.64 23.39 30.50
C ILE A 225 7.11 23.14 31.95
N ALA A 226 7.41 21.91 32.31
CA ALA A 226 7.90 21.56 33.64
C ALA A 226 9.20 22.30 34.00
N SER A 227 10.11 22.49 33.04
CA SER A 227 11.39 23.19 33.28
C SER A 227 11.23 24.63 33.70
N PHE A 228 10.10 25.28 33.38
CA PHE A 228 9.81 26.66 33.80
C PHE A 228 9.12 26.75 35.16
N PHE A 229 8.39 25.72 35.59
CA PHE A 229 7.52 25.77 36.75
C PHE A 229 7.96 24.90 37.92
N TYR A 230 8.87 23.94 37.70
CA TYR A 230 9.30 23.00 38.71
C TYR A 230 10.81 23.03 38.88
N PRO A 231 11.32 23.11 40.15
CA PRO A 231 12.75 23.19 40.42
C PRO A 231 13.49 21.85 40.28
N VAL A 232 12.77 20.78 40.02
CA VAL A 232 13.32 19.42 39.88
C VAL A 232 12.95 18.83 38.50
N LEU A 233 13.81 17.94 37.99
CA LEU A 233 13.49 17.20 36.79
C LEU A 233 12.32 16.25 37.08
N PRO A 234 11.24 16.32 36.31
CA PRO A 234 10.07 15.45 36.49
C PRO A 234 10.35 13.97 36.31
N MET A 235 11.37 13.63 35.52
CA MET A 235 11.85 12.25 35.28
C MET A 235 13.36 12.26 35.10
N LEU A 236 14.03 11.28 35.65
CA LEU A 236 15.48 11.12 35.50
C LEU A 236 15.81 10.59 34.08
N PRO A 237 16.99 10.92 33.52
CA PRO A 237 17.40 10.42 32.19
C PRO A 237 17.33 8.89 32.07
N ILE A 238 17.70 8.14 33.12
CA ILE A 238 17.62 6.67 33.15
C ILE A 238 16.16 6.17 33.10
N GLN A 239 15.25 6.91 33.73
CA GLN A 239 13.82 6.61 33.71
C GLN A 239 13.21 6.91 32.32
N ILE A 240 13.63 8.00 31.66
CA ILE A 240 13.23 8.31 30.27
C ILE A 240 13.68 7.21 29.32
N LEU A 241 14.93 6.75 29.48
CA LEU A 241 15.44 5.63 28.66
C LEU A 241 14.62 4.36 28.87
N LEU A 242 14.30 4.03 30.12
CA LEU A 242 13.47 2.89 30.44
C LEU A 242 12.03 3.04 29.92
N ASN A 243 11.45 4.24 30.02
CA ASN A 243 10.13 4.55 29.46
C ASN A 243 10.09 4.24 27.97
N ASN A 244 11.02 4.79 27.20
CA ASN A 244 11.10 4.54 25.75
C ASN A 244 11.29 3.03 25.45
N LEU A 245 12.14 2.34 26.19
CA LEU A 245 12.33 0.90 25.99
C LEU A 245 11.03 0.11 26.22
N LEU A 246 10.27 0.45 27.26
CA LEU A 246 9.02 -0.23 27.62
C LEU A 246 7.87 0.10 26.66
N THR A 247 7.90 1.24 25.98
CA THR A 247 6.84 1.63 25.07
C THR A 247 7.18 1.32 23.60
N ASP A 248 8.44 1.49 23.17
CA ASP A 248 8.87 1.27 21.80
C ASP A 248 8.92 -0.21 21.41
N LEU A 249 9.35 -1.11 22.33
CA LEU A 249 9.42 -2.56 22.03
C LEU A 249 8.03 -3.16 21.74
N PRO A 250 6.99 -2.94 22.57
CA PRO A 250 5.64 -3.41 22.25
C PRO A 250 5.08 -2.74 21.00
N LEU A 251 5.43 -1.48 20.77
CA LEU A 251 4.98 -0.75 19.58
C LEU A 251 5.45 -1.39 18.27
N MET A 252 6.64 -1.99 18.24
CA MET A 252 7.11 -2.72 17.06
C MET A 252 6.16 -3.87 16.67
N LEU A 253 5.42 -4.43 17.61
CA LEU A 253 4.44 -5.50 17.36
C LEU A 253 3.19 -4.99 16.62
N ILE A 254 3.02 -3.68 16.44
CA ILE A 254 1.92 -3.10 15.64
C ILE A 254 1.95 -3.58 14.19
N ILE A 255 3.10 -4.03 13.69
CA ILE A 255 3.23 -4.62 12.36
C ILE A 255 2.35 -5.86 12.19
N THR A 256 2.06 -6.57 13.28
CA THR A 256 1.19 -7.75 13.30
C THR A 256 -0.29 -7.40 13.40
N ASP A 257 -0.62 -6.13 13.69
CA ASP A 257 -1.98 -5.72 13.99
C ASP A 257 -2.91 -5.79 12.77
N ASN A 258 -4.22 -5.86 13.05
CA ASN A 258 -5.24 -5.99 12.04
C ASN A 258 -5.93 -4.63 11.81
N PRO A 259 -5.61 -3.92 10.71
CA PRO A 259 -6.30 -2.69 10.36
C PRO A 259 -7.76 -2.94 9.95
N ASP A 260 -8.57 -1.89 9.97
CA ASP A 260 -9.95 -1.94 9.51
C ASP A 260 -10.03 -2.47 8.07
N LYS A 261 -10.92 -3.42 7.77
CA LYS A 261 -11.13 -3.97 6.41
C LYS A 261 -11.37 -2.87 5.38
N TYR A 262 -12.15 -1.85 5.76
CA TYR A 262 -12.41 -0.68 4.92
C TYR A 262 -11.13 0.11 4.61
N ALA A 263 -10.19 0.17 5.53
CA ALA A 263 -8.90 0.82 5.33
C ALA A 263 -7.98 0.06 4.36
N LEU A 264 -8.24 -1.23 4.11
CA LEU A 264 -7.49 -2.06 3.17
C LEU A 264 -8.01 -1.97 1.73
N SER A 265 -9.27 -1.55 1.53
CA SER A 265 -9.84 -1.41 0.18
C SER A 265 -9.28 -0.21 -0.61
N HIS A 266 -8.56 0.70 0.06
CA HIS A 266 -8.01 1.90 -0.56
C HIS A 266 -6.54 2.07 -0.18
N VAL A 267 -5.75 2.62 -1.11
CA VAL A 267 -4.34 2.96 -0.84
C VAL A 267 -4.30 4.06 0.22
N PRO A 268 -3.56 3.88 1.32
CA PRO A 268 -3.38 4.94 2.30
C PRO A 268 -2.64 6.12 1.66
N HIS A 269 -3.27 7.28 1.60
CA HIS A 269 -2.59 8.49 1.17
C HIS A 269 -1.77 9.08 2.32
N PHE A 270 -0.48 9.29 2.09
CA PHE A 270 0.40 9.99 3.01
C PHE A 270 0.18 11.49 2.87
N GLU A 271 -0.63 12.08 3.77
CA GLU A 271 -0.87 13.52 3.83
C GLU A 271 -0.15 14.13 5.04
N PRO A 272 1.10 14.64 4.89
CA PRO A 272 1.93 15.08 6.00
C PRO A 272 1.23 16.12 6.89
N LYS A 273 0.50 17.07 6.27
CA LYS A 273 -0.21 18.12 7.00
C LYS A 273 -1.31 17.58 7.92
N LYS A 274 -2.05 16.56 7.48
CA LYS A 274 -3.10 15.92 8.31
C LYS A 274 -2.48 15.09 9.42
N ILE A 275 -1.40 14.35 9.11
CA ILE A 275 -0.67 13.55 10.08
C ILE A 275 -0.09 14.46 11.16
N MET A 276 0.57 15.56 10.79
CA MET A 276 1.13 16.54 11.75
C MET A 276 0.05 17.13 12.67
N LYS A 277 -1.12 17.51 12.13
CA LYS A 277 -2.24 18.00 12.96
C LYS A 277 -2.72 16.95 13.97
N ARG A 278 -2.73 15.68 13.60
CA ARG A 278 -3.10 14.58 14.51
C ARG A 278 -2.05 14.38 15.59
N ILE A 279 -0.76 14.35 15.22
CA ILE A 279 0.38 14.23 16.14
C ILE A 279 0.30 15.33 17.20
N LEU A 280 0.18 16.59 16.77
CA LEU A 280 0.09 17.73 17.69
C LEU A 280 -1.14 17.64 18.60
N ALA A 281 -2.28 17.23 18.08
CA ALA A 281 -3.50 17.16 18.88
C ALA A 281 -3.43 16.05 19.95
N PHE A 282 -2.93 14.85 19.60
CA PHE A 282 -2.71 13.77 20.58
C PHE A 282 -1.60 14.14 21.58
N GLY A 283 -0.50 14.75 21.11
CA GLY A 283 0.56 15.24 21.98
C GLY A 283 0.08 16.30 22.99
N LEU A 284 -0.77 17.23 22.57
CA LEU A 284 -1.36 18.24 23.48
C LEU A 284 -2.28 17.61 24.53
N VAL A 285 -3.05 16.57 24.17
CA VAL A 285 -3.85 15.83 25.16
C VAL A 285 -2.93 15.13 26.16
N SER A 286 -1.84 14.47 25.70
CA SER A 286 -0.87 13.85 26.61
C SER A 286 -0.27 14.88 27.57
N SER A 287 0.22 16.02 27.03
CA SER A 287 0.79 17.09 27.85
C SER A 287 -0.21 17.68 28.86
N PHE A 288 -1.48 17.80 28.48
CA PHE A 288 -2.51 18.26 29.41
C PHE A 288 -2.63 17.35 30.64
N PHE A 289 -2.64 16.04 30.42
CA PHE A 289 -2.70 15.07 31.53
C PHE A 289 -1.41 15.01 32.33
N ASP A 290 -0.24 15.17 31.70
CA ASP A 290 1.04 15.31 32.42
C ASP A 290 1.05 16.53 33.35
N LEU A 291 0.62 17.68 32.85
CA LEU A 291 0.52 18.91 33.65
C LEU A 291 -0.49 18.75 34.79
N MET A 292 -1.59 18.04 34.54
CA MET A 292 -2.56 17.72 35.57
C MET A 292 -1.91 16.84 36.67
N TYR A 293 -1.15 15.81 36.26
CA TYR A 293 -0.34 15.03 37.18
C TYR A 293 0.62 15.90 37.99
N PHE A 294 1.40 16.75 37.33
CA PHE A 294 2.36 17.65 37.99
C PHE A 294 1.68 18.54 39.04
N GLN A 295 0.52 19.07 38.71
CA GLN A 295 -0.22 19.93 39.66
C GLN A 295 -0.75 19.14 40.86
N PHE A 296 -1.23 17.92 40.70
CA PHE A 296 -1.70 17.08 41.79
C PHE A 296 -0.57 16.64 42.74
N TYR A 297 0.61 16.39 42.20
CA TYR A 297 1.75 15.82 42.95
C TYR A 297 2.89 16.82 43.21
N LYS A 298 2.70 18.13 42.99
CA LYS A 298 3.73 19.15 43.21
C LYS A 298 4.29 19.21 44.64
N ASN A 299 3.52 18.76 45.63
CA ASN A 299 3.90 18.73 47.03
C ASN A 299 4.35 17.35 47.51
N ALA A 300 4.39 16.35 46.64
CA ALA A 300 4.92 15.01 46.94
C ALA A 300 6.45 15.05 47.05
N GLY A 301 7.01 14.00 47.67
CA GLY A 301 8.46 13.83 47.65
C GLY A 301 8.99 13.65 46.21
N VAL A 302 10.19 14.16 45.94
CA VAL A 302 10.79 14.17 44.60
C VAL A 302 10.79 12.75 43.97
N ALA A 303 11.16 11.72 44.74
CA ALA A 303 11.19 10.34 44.26
C ALA A 303 9.78 9.80 43.95
N GLU A 304 8.78 10.12 44.76
CA GLU A 304 7.38 9.77 44.51
C GLU A 304 6.84 10.48 43.27
N PHE A 305 7.12 11.75 43.10
CA PHE A 305 6.74 12.53 41.93
C PHE A 305 7.33 11.94 40.66
N GLN A 306 8.63 11.63 40.65
CA GLN A 306 9.32 11.04 39.47
C GLN A 306 8.82 9.63 39.16
N THR A 307 8.67 8.78 40.17
CA THR A 307 8.19 7.40 40.00
C THR A 307 6.74 7.37 39.49
N GLY A 308 5.89 8.22 40.05
CA GLY A 308 4.48 8.29 39.66
C GLY A 308 4.31 8.81 38.23
N TRP A 309 5.07 9.84 37.81
CA TRP A 309 4.99 10.31 36.42
C TRP A 309 5.56 9.28 35.44
N PHE A 310 6.67 8.61 35.77
CA PHE A 310 7.18 7.50 34.97
C PHE A 310 6.11 6.43 34.75
N LEU A 311 5.44 5.98 35.81
CA LEU A 311 4.38 4.96 35.70
C LEU A 311 3.20 5.47 34.87
N PHE A 312 2.77 6.71 35.09
CA PHE A 312 1.70 7.35 34.32
C PHE A 312 2.06 7.45 32.84
N SER A 313 3.26 7.92 32.51
CA SER A 313 3.75 8.07 31.14
C SER A 313 3.77 6.74 30.40
N VAL A 314 4.36 5.68 30.98
CA VAL A 314 4.37 4.34 30.35
C VAL A 314 2.94 3.86 30.08
N LEU A 315 2.05 3.91 31.07
CA LEU A 315 0.68 3.42 30.93
C LEU A 315 -0.13 4.28 29.95
N ALA A 316 0.03 5.60 29.94
CA ALA A 316 -0.63 6.50 29.01
C ALA A 316 -0.17 6.26 27.56
N GLU A 317 1.13 6.10 27.34
CA GLU A 317 1.68 5.79 26.01
C GLU A 317 1.18 4.41 25.53
N LEU A 318 1.19 3.36 26.35
CA LEU A 318 0.64 2.07 25.98
C LEU A 318 -0.88 2.13 25.67
N ALA A 319 -1.64 2.93 26.42
CA ALA A 319 -3.06 3.17 26.15
C ALA A 319 -3.28 3.92 24.85
N LEU A 320 -2.37 4.85 24.50
CA LEU A 320 -2.41 5.61 23.25
C LEU A 320 -2.25 4.69 22.02
N ILE A 321 -1.40 3.64 22.10
CA ILE A 321 -1.28 2.62 21.03
C ILE A 321 -2.66 2.07 20.69
N LEU A 322 -3.40 1.65 21.71
CA LEU A 322 -4.73 1.04 21.54
C LEU A 322 -5.75 2.02 20.92
N SER A 323 -5.63 3.30 21.25
CA SER A 323 -6.52 4.34 20.71
C SER A 323 -6.18 4.72 19.27
N ILE A 324 -4.90 4.93 18.94
CA ILE A 324 -4.48 5.44 17.61
C ILE A 324 -4.54 4.37 16.50
N ARG A 325 -4.43 3.08 16.84
CA ARG A 325 -4.37 1.97 15.87
C ARG A 325 -5.55 1.91 14.90
N SER A 326 -6.71 2.44 15.29
CA SER A 326 -7.91 2.48 14.47
C SER A 326 -8.51 3.88 14.45
N SER A 327 -9.09 4.26 13.31
CA SER A 327 -9.88 5.49 13.18
C SER A 327 -11.27 5.38 13.84
N ARG A 328 -11.73 4.16 14.11
CA ARG A 328 -13.00 3.89 14.80
C ARG A 328 -12.82 4.03 16.31
N PRO A 329 -13.91 4.28 17.04
CA PRO A 329 -13.87 4.19 18.51
C PRO A 329 -13.35 2.83 18.97
N LEU A 330 -12.66 2.80 20.11
CA LEU A 330 -11.98 1.60 20.64
C LEU A 330 -12.92 0.37 20.67
N TRP A 331 -14.17 0.55 21.10
CA TRP A 331 -15.20 -0.51 21.19
C TRP A 331 -15.79 -0.98 19.85
N LYS A 332 -15.49 -0.29 18.75
CA LYS A 332 -15.87 -0.65 17.37
C LYS A 332 -14.68 -0.99 16.51
N SER A 333 -13.48 -0.94 17.07
CA SER A 333 -12.23 -1.26 16.38
C SER A 333 -12.09 -2.77 16.18
N PRO A 334 -11.38 -3.23 15.14
CA PRO A 334 -11.04 -4.64 15.01
C PRO A 334 -10.30 -5.16 16.24
N PRO A 335 -10.39 -6.46 16.55
CA PRO A 335 -9.64 -7.03 17.66
C PRO A 335 -8.15 -6.79 17.50
N VAL A 336 -7.49 -6.45 18.59
CA VAL A 336 -6.03 -6.29 18.66
C VAL A 336 -5.38 -7.62 18.34
N SER A 337 -4.26 -7.63 17.61
CA SER A 337 -3.51 -8.85 17.35
C SER A 337 -2.99 -9.44 18.67
N VAL A 338 -2.90 -10.76 18.73
CA VAL A 338 -2.41 -11.46 19.95
C VAL A 338 -1.00 -11.01 20.32
N PRO A 339 -0.02 -10.91 19.39
CA PRO A 339 1.32 -10.43 19.76
C PRO A 339 1.30 -9.01 20.34
N LEU A 340 0.55 -8.09 19.76
CA LEU A 340 0.46 -6.71 20.25
C LEU A 340 -0.20 -6.68 21.65
N THR A 341 -1.27 -7.45 21.86
CA THR A 341 -1.93 -7.55 23.17
C THR A 341 -0.96 -8.05 24.25
N LEU A 342 -0.23 -9.13 23.96
CA LEU A 342 0.73 -9.69 24.90
C LEU A 342 1.88 -8.71 25.19
N GLY A 343 2.42 -8.06 24.16
CA GLY A 343 3.50 -7.08 24.30
C GLY A 343 3.07 -5.86 25.14
N VAL A 344 1.91 -5.27 24.84
CA VAL A 344 1.36 -4.14 25.60
C VAL A 344 1.06 -4.54 27.05
N SER A 345 0.44 -5.72 27.28
CA SER A 345 0.14 -6.20 28.63
C SER A 345 1.41 -6.45 29.44
N PHE A 346 2.41 -7.08 28.83
CA PHE A 346 3.71 -7.31 29.47
C PHE A 346 4.38 -6.00 29.86
N ALA A 347 4.44 -5.03 28.92
CA ALA A 347 5.03 -3.73 29.17
C ALA A 347 4.25 -2.88 30.20
N ALA A 348 2.94 -3.08 30.34
CA ALA A 348 2.15 -2.42 31.38
C ALA A 348 2.38 -3.00 32.78
N ILE A 349 2.66 -4.29 32.89
CA ILE A 349 2.90 -4.97 34.16
C ILE A 349 4.35 -4.74 34.65
N LEU A 350 5.32 -4.70 33.74
CA LEU A 350 6.74 -4.63 34.08
C LEU A 350 7.12 -3.42 34.96
N PRO A 351 6.64 -2.19 34.70
CA PRO A 351 6.90 -1.03 35.56
C PRO A 351 6.42 -1.23 37.00
N LEU A 352 5.28 -1.88 37.19
CA LEU A 352 4.77 -2.20 38.52
C LEU A 352 5.70 -3.13 39.25
N ILE A 353 6.20 -4.17 38.57
CA ILE A 353 7.20 -5.09 39.18
C ILE A 353 8.47 -4.34 39.54
N PHE A 354 8.98 -3.45 38.64
CA PHE A 354 10.23 -2.73 38.87
C PHE A 354 10.14 -1.75 40.05
N ILE A 355 9.00 -1.10 40.25
CA ILE A 355 8.77 -0.17 41.35
C ILE A 355 8.78 -0.89 42.71
N PHE A 356 8.27 -2.12 42.78
CA PHE A 356 8.18 -2.87 44.01
C PHE A 356 9.37 -3.83 44.26
N GLN A 357 10.26 -4.04 43.30
CA GLN A 357 11.49 -4.82 43.44
C GLN A 357 12.65 -3.95 43.88
N THR A 358 13.07 -4.09 45.14
CA THR A 358 14.04 -3.20 45.79
C THR A 358 15.33 -2.98 44.98
N LYS A 359 15.97 -4.05 44.48
CA LYS A 359 17.23 -3.96 43.73
C LYS A 359 17.06 -3.19 42.40
N ILE A 360 15.95 -3.40 41.70
CA ILE A 360 15.66 -2.72 40.43
C ILE A 360 15.25 -1.26 40.71
N ALA A 361 14.43 -1.05 41.73
CA ALA A 361 14.01 0.26 42.16
C ALA A 361 15.20 1.17 42.53
N GLU A 362 16.21 0.64 43.20
CA GLU A 362 17.45 1.37 43.52
C GLU A 362 18.20 1.84 42.28
N VAL A 363 18.34 0.99 41.26
CA VAL A 363 19.01 1.33 39.98
C VAL A 363 18.31 2.48 39.28
N PHE A 364 16.98 2.45 39.20
CA PHE A 364 16.17 3.47 38.52
C PHE A 364 15.72 4.60 39.46
N LYS A 365 16.12 4.58 40.73
CA LYS A 365 15.72 5.51 41.79
C LYS A 365 14.20 5.60 41.95
N PHE A 366 13.52 4.48 41.82
CA PHE A 366 12.08 4.38 42.09
C PHE A 366 11.81 4.27 43.59
N THR A 367 10.63 4.75 43.97
CA THR A 367 10.09 4.56 45.33
C THR A 367 8.73 3.88 45.25
N ALA A 368 8.38 3.11 46.29
CA ALA A 368 7.07 2.48 46.39
C ALA A 368 5.98 3.55 46.41
N LEU A 369 4.99 3.41 45.53
CA LEU A 369 3.89 4.35 45.45
C LEU A 369 2.76 3.97 46.40
N PRO A 370 2.16 4.91 47.14
CA PRO A 370 0.97 4.67 47.93
C PRO A 370 -0.20 4.17 47.10
N PHE A 371 -1.06 3.34 47.66
CA PHE A 371 -2.27 2.83 46.96
C PHE A 371 -3.14 3.98 46.44
N LYS A 372 -3.28 5.08 47.16
CA LYS A 372 -3.99 6.27 46.74
C LYS A 372 -3.42 6.83 45.45
N THR A 373 -2.10 6.92 45.31
CA THR A 373 -1.41 7.38 44.10
C THR A 373 -1.71 6.44 42.93
N LEU A 374 -1.58 5.13 43.10
CA LEU A 374 -1.90 4.14 42.08
C LEU A 374 -3.37 4.23 41.61
N PHE A 375 -4.30 4.43 42.54
CA PHE A 375 -5.72 4.60 42.22
C PHE A 375 -5.97 5.88 41.38
N VAL A 376 -5.36 7.01 41.78
CA VAL A 376 -5.47 8.27 41.03
C VAL A 376 -4.89 8.13 39.62
N LEU A 377 -3.73 7.49 39.48
CA LEU A 377 -3.14 7.21 38.16
C LEU A 377 -4.08 6.35 37.30
N GLY A 378 -4.68 5.32 37.87
CA GLY A 378 -5.66 4.49 37.15
C GLY A 378 -6.86 5.30 36.65
N VAL A 379 -7.42 6.19 37.48
CA VAL A 379 -8.50 7.10 37.10
C VAL A 379 -8.05 8.04 35.99
N MET A 380 -6.85 8.64 36.11
CA MET A 380 -6.29 9.52 35.07
C MET A 380 -6.12 8.81 33.74
N ILE A 381 -5.68 7.55 33.71
CA ILE A 381 -5.56 6.77 32.48
C ILE A 381 -6.92 6.55 31.83
N VAL A 382 -7.96 6.26 32.60
CA VAL A 382 -9.33 6.11 32.06
C VAL A 382 -9.79 7.40 31.41
N PHE A 383 -9.61 8.56 32.07
CA PHE A 383 -9.98 9.85 31.50
C PHE A 383 -9.11 10.20 30.27
N TYR A 384 -7.83 9.87 30.29
CA TYR A 384 -6.92 10.03 29.16
C TYR A 384 -7.42 9.26 27.92
N VAL A 385 -7.79 7.97 28.08
CA VAL A 385 -8.35 7.16 27.00
C VAL A 385 -9.65 7.77 26.48
N LEU A 386 -10.57 8.18 27.37
CA LEU A 386 -11.84 8.80 26.98
C LEU A 386 -11.61 10.09 26.19
N MET A 387 -10.66 10.94 26.62
CA MET A 387 -10.33 12.18 25.92
C MET A 387 -9.77 11.90 24.51
N ASN A 388 -8.90 10.91 24.38
CA ASN A 388 -8.39 10.49 23.08
C ASN A 388 -9.49 9.95 22.15
N GLU A 389 -10.48 9.21 22.68
CA GLU A 389 -11.63 8.76 21.89
C GLU A 389 -12.54 9.93 21.46
N ILE A 390 -12.77 10.92 22.34
CA ILE A 390 -13.47 12.14 22.00
C ILE A 390 -12.73 12.93 20.92
N LEU A 391 -11.42 13.06 21.05
CA LEU A 391 -10.57 13.72 20.06
C LEU A 391 -10.69 13.05 18.69
N LYS A 392 -10.65 11.69 18.63
CA LYS A 392 -10.86 10.93 17.40
C LYS A 392 -12.21 11.22 16.74
N PHE A 393 -13.27 11.32 17.54
CA PHE A 393 -14.60 11.65 17.02
C PHE A 393 -14.61 13.02 16.31
N PHE A 394 -14.03 14.04 16.93
CA PHE A 394 -13.92 15.37 16.31
C PHE A 394 -13.02 15.40 15.08
N MET A 395 -11.92 14.66 15.11
CA MET A 395 -11.02 14.53 13.96
C MET A 395 -11.69 13.82 12.78
N HIS A 396 -12.50 12.80 13.04
CA HIS A 396 -13.26 12.11 12.00
C HIS A 396 -14.27 13.05 11.34
N LYS A 397 -14.99 13.85 12.13
CA LYS A 397 -15.93 14.87 11.64
C LYS A 397 -15.24 15.93 10.76
N LYS A 398 -13.97 16.31 11.07
CA LYS A 398 -13.18 17.29 10.32
C LYS A 398 -12.40 16.69 9.13
N ASN A 399 -12.68 15.46 8.70
CA ASN A 399 -11.97 14.77 7.61
C ASN A 399 -10.44 14.69 7.79
N LEU A 400 -9.95 14.70 9.03
CA LEU A 400 -8.53 14.51 9.33
C LEU A 400 -8.10 13.04 9.24
N TYR A 401 -9.06 12.12 9.23
CA TYR A 401 -8.85 10.73 8.80
C TYR A 401 -9.19 10.64 7.32
N ASN A 402 -8.34 9.99 6.54
CA ASN A 402 -8.56 9.81 5.11
C ASN A 402 -9.93 9.16 4.87
N LYS A 403 -10.86 9.92 4.29
CA LYS A 403 -11.95 9.30 3.56
C LYS A 403 -11.35 8.72 2.28
N PRO A 404 -11.89 7.60 1.76
CA PRO A 404 -11.53 7.19 0.43
C PRO A 404 -11.79 8.38 -0.49
N VAL A 405 -10.78 8.74 -1.26
CA VAL A 405 -11.00 9.62 -2.39
C VAL A 405 -11.80 8.77 -3.38
N VAL A 406 -13.12 8.89 -3.32
CA VAL A 406 -13.95 8.51 -4.45
C VAL A 406 -13.57 9.54 -5.50
N VAL A 407 -12.70 9.17 -6.42
CA VAL A 407 -12.49 9.94 -7.64
C VAL A 407 -13.80 9.81 -8.41
N ASN A 408 -14.74 10.70 -8.10
CA ASN A 408 -15.87 10.94 -8.97
C ASN A 408 -15.30 11.54 -10.27
N ILE A 409 -14.97 10.68 -11.20
CA ILE A 409 -14.78 11.08 -12.59
C ILE A 409 -16.17 11.41 -13.09
N LYS A 410 -16.57 12.69 -12.94
CA LYS A 410 -17.71 13.26 -13.67
C LYS A 410 -17.37 13.40 -15.14
#